data_62b2d8a7513cb3b7ac0568c1b72bf9c2
#
_entry.id   62b2d8a7513cb3b7ac0568c1b72bf9c2
#
_cell.length_a   1.000
_cell.length_b   1.000
_cell.length_c   1.000
_cell.angle_alpha   90.00
_cell.angle_beta   90.00
_cell.angle_gamma   90.00
#
_symmetry.space_group_name_H-M   'P 1'
#
loop_
_entity.id
_entity.type
_entity.pdbx_description
1 polymer ?
#
loop_
_entity_poly.entity_id
_entity_poly.type
_entity_poly.pdbx_seq_one_letter_code
_entity_poly.pdbx_strand_id
1 'polypeptide(L)'
;DASELAAQMVSGDLDIALVPANLASILYQKTKQGVEVIDINTLGVLYVAAADDSIQSIADLKGKTLYMTGKGTTPDYVLQYLLSANGMTSDDLTIEYKSEAAEVAAVLKEQTDAIGLLPQPFVTVAMAQNENLKMVLNLTEEWEKTQPENGSALVTGVTVCRKDVLEDQADAVDTF
;
A
#
# COMPACT_ATOMS: atom_id res chain seq x y z
N ASP A 1 13.90 -7.56 2.66
CA ASP A 1 12.93 -6.50 2.94
C ASP A 1 13.20 -5.27 2.05
N ALA A 2 12.34 -4.24 2.11
CA ALA A 2 12.46 -3.05 1.27
C ALA A 2 13.78 -2.26 1.49
N SER A 3 14.34 -2.30 2.69
CA SER A 3 15.61 -1.64 3.01
C SER A 3 16.80 -2.39 2.40
N GLU A 4 16.73 -3.70 2.35
CA GLU A 4 17.74 -4.57 1.74
C GLU A 4 17.78 -4.38 0.22
N LEU A 5 16.60 -4.39 -0.44
CA LEU A 5 16.47 -4.07 -1.87
C LEU A 5 17.06 -2.68 -2.20
N ALA A 6 16.74 -1.69 -1.36
CA ALA A 6 17.29 -0.36 -1.52
C ALA A 6 18.83 -0.34 -1.44
N ALA A 7 19.42 -1.10 -0.49
CA ALA A 7 20.86 -1.19 -0.34
C ALA A 7 21.52 -1.85 -1.58
N GLN A 8 20.93 -2.95 -2.08
CA GLN A 8 21.43 -3.67 -3.26
C GLN A 8 21.35 -2.83 -4.54
N MET A 9 20.29 -2.04 -4.72
CA MET A 9 20.19 -1.12 -5.85
C MET A 9 21.23 0.03 -5.76
N VAL A 10 21.46 0.55 -4.55
CA VAL A 10 22.45 1.61 -4.34
C VAL A 10 23.88 1.08 -4.55
N SER A 11 24.18 -0.16 -4.13
CA SER A 11 25.51 -0.79 -4.32
C SER A 11 25.75 -1.24 -5.77
N GLY A 12 24.69 -1.40 -6.58
CA GLY A 12 24.79 -1.92 -7.94
C GLY A 12 24.75 -3.45 -8.03
N ASP A 13 24.36 -4.13 -6.94
CA ASP A 13 24.21 -5.57 -6.92
C ASP A 13 22.85 -6.03 -7.48
N LEU A 14 21.92 -5.09 -7.69
CA LEU A 14 20.58 -5.33 -8.24
C LEU A 14 20.26 -4.28 -9.30
N ASP A 15 19.93 -4.73 -10.50
CA ASP A 15 19.66 -3.88 -11.66
C ASP A 15 18.21 -3.42 -11.77
N ILE A 16 17.26 -4.34 -11.51
CA ILE A 16 15.82 -4.11 -11.58
C ILE A 16 15.16 -4.61 -10.29
N ALA A 17 14.19 -3.87 -9.77
CA ALA A 17 13.46 -4.27 -8.57
C ALA A 17 11.98 -3.85 -8.64
N LEU A 18 11.10 -4.73 -8.14
CA LEU A 18 9.71 -4.40 -7.86
C LEU A 18 9.64 -3.83 -6.44
N VAL A 19 9.17 -2.60 -6.32
CA VAL A 19 9.18 -1.88 -5.05
C VAL A 19 7.86 -1.15 -4.79
N PRO A 20 7.49 -0.90 -3.51
CA PRO A 20 6.43 0.04 -3.19
C PRO A 20 6.68 1.41 -3.83
N ALA A 21 5.63 2.05 -4.34
CA ALA A 21 5.75 3.30 -5.10
C ALA A 21 6.48 4.42 -4.32
N ASN A 22 6.27 4.52 -3.01
CA ASN A 22 6.98 5.48 -2.15
C ASN A 22 8.49 5.19 -2.06
N LEU A 23 8.89 3.91 -2.11
CA LEU A 23 10.30 3.53 -2.06
C LEU A 23 11.05 3.95 -3.34
N ALA A 24 10.39 3.93 -4.50
CA ALA A 24 10.98 4.41 -5.75
C ALA A 24 11.45 5.87 -5.64
N SER A 25 10.65 6.75 -5.02
CA SER A 25 11.05 8.15 -4.80
C SER A 25 12.25 8.28 -3.85
N ILE A 26 12.31 7.44 -2.82
CA ILE A 26 13.45 7.38 -1.88
C ILE A 26 14.71 6.89 -2.60
N LEU A 27 14.60 5.84 -3.42
CA LEU A 27 15.70 5.32 -4.24
C LEU A 27 16.21 6.38 -5.21
N TYR A 28 15.31 7.07 -5.92
CA TYR A 28 15.69 8.16 -6.81
C TYR A 28 16.53 9.24 -6.12
N GLN A 29 16.16 9.63 -4.90
CA GLN A 29 16.93 10.60 -4.12
C GLN A 29 18.26 10.01 -3.62
N LYS A 30 18.27 8.80 -3.07
CA LYS A 30 19.48 8.15 -2.51
C LYS A 30 20.50 7.82 -3.58
N THR A 31 20.08 7.46 -4.78
CA THR A 31 20.98 7.17 -5.92
C THR A 31 21.34 8.43 -6.71
N LYS A 32 20.93 9.62 -6.25
CA LYS A 32 21.11 10.88 -6.97
C LYS A 32 20.58 10.83 -8.41
N GLN A 33 19.35 10.39 -8.55
CA GLN A 33 18.62 10.18 -9.82
C GLN A 33 19.16 8.99 -10.66
N GLY A 34 19.82 8.04 -10.01
CA GLY A 34 20.40 6.86 -10.67
C GLY A 34 19.41 5.70 -10.91
N VAL A 35 18.12 5.88 -10.63
CA VAL A 35 17.05 4.90 -10.96
C VAL A 35 15.93 5.58 -11.71
N GLU A 36 15.22 4.83 -12.54
CA GLU A 36 14.00 5.24 -13.24
C GLU A 36 12.89 4.21 -13.00
N VAL A 37 11.63 4.68 -12.98
CA VAL A 37 10.46 3.80 -13.01
C VAL A 37 10.21 3.40 -14.45
N ILE A 38 10.23 2.12 -14.73
CA ILE A 38 10.01 1.57 -16.07
C ILE A 38 8.59 1.06 -16.27
N ASP A 39 7.87 0.76 -15.17
CA ASP A 39 6.54 0.18 -15.21
C ASP A 39 5.79 0.44 -13.89
N ILE A 40 4.45 0.52 -13.99
CA ILE A 40 3.54 0.46 -12.86
C ILE A 40 3.00 -0.96 -12.79
N ASN A 41 3.50 -1.76 -11.86
CA ASN A 41 3.15 -3.17 -11.74
C ASN A 41 1.92 -3.43 -10.85
N THR A 42 1.54 -2.47 -9.99
CA THR A 42 0.42 -2.67 -9.07
C THR A 42 -0.38 -1.37 -8.88
N LEU A 43 -1.68 -1.45 -9.16
CA LEU A 43 -2.66 -0.41 -8.87
C LEU A 43 -3.61 -0.89 -7.77
N GLY A 44 -3.92 -0.02 -6.81
CA GLY A 44 -4.90 -0.31 -5.75
C GLY A 44 -4.43 -1.38 -4.78
N VAL A 45 -5.21 -2.47 -4.66
CA VAL A 45 -5.03 -3.68 -3.83
C VAL A 45 -5.19 -3.51 -2.32
N LEU A 46 -5.62 -2.35 -1.83
CA LEU A 46 -5.81 -2.07 -0.40
C LEU A 46 -7.31 -2.02 -0.04
N TYR A 47 -7.69 -2.74 1.00
CA TYR A 47 -9.08 -2.88 1.42
C TYR A 47 -9.22 -2.78 2.93
N VAL A 48 -10.31 -2.16 3.40
CA VAL A 48 -10.72 -2.27 4.79
C VAL A 48 -11.72 -3.40 4.91
N ALA A 49 -11.45 -4.31 5.85
CA ALA A 49 -12.32 -5.42 6.17
C ALA A 49 -12.83 -5.29 7.61
N ALA A 50 -14.12 -5.54 7.81
CA ALA A 50 -14.80 -5.54 9.10
C ALA A 50 -16.04 -6.44 9.05
N ALA A 51 -16.50 -6.88 10.21
CA ALA A 51 -17.80 -7.55 10.34
C ALA A 51 -18.96 -6.54 10.53
N ASP A 52 -18.63 -5.30 10.87
CA ASP A 52 -19.57 -4.22 11.10
C ASP A 52 -19.98 -3.52 9.79
N ASP A 53 -21.24 -3.63 9.41
CA ASP A 53 -21.80 -2.98 8.21
C ASP A 53 -21.97 -1.45 8.37
N SER A 54 -21.67 -0.86 9.52
CA SER A 54 -21.75 0.58 9.75
C SER A 54 -20.65 1.38 9.07
N ILE A 55 -19.57 0.73 8.59
CA ILE A 55 -18.46 1.38 7.90
C ILE A 55 -18.74 1.40 6.40
N GLN A 56 -19.12 2.57 5.88
CA GLN A 56 -19.47 2.81 4.47
C GLN A 56 -18.59 3.89 3.82
N SER A 57 -17.78 4.59 4.62
CA SER A 57 -16.87 5.66 4.19
C SER A 57 -15.65 5.75 5.09
N ILE A 58 -14.64 6.47 4.65
CA ILE A 58 -13.44 6.77 5.47
C ILE A 58 -13.84 7.52 6.77
N ALA A 59 -14.85 8.38 6.72
CA ALA A 59 -15.32 9.14 7.88
C ALA A 59 -15.86 8.24 9.02
N ASP A 60 -16.38 7.05 8.68
CA ASP A 60 -16.94 6.11 9.67
C ASP A 60 -15.85 5.41 10.51
N LEU A 61 -14.58 5.55 10.12
CA LEU A 61 -13.42 5.08 10.90
C LEU A 61 -13.15 5.94 12.14
N LYS A 62 -13.81 7.10 12.28
CA LYS A 62 -13.61 8.01 13.42
C LYS A 62 -13.93 7.32 14.75
N GLY A 63 -12.97 7.41 15.69
CA GLY A 63 -13.09 6.78 17.01
C GLY A 63 -12.93 5.26 17.03
N LYS A 64 -12.66 4.63 15.88
CA LYS A 64 -12.45 3.18 15.76
C LYS A 64 -10.98 2.81 15.94
N THR A 65 -10.72 1.52 16.15
CA THR A 65 -9.36 0.95 16.09
C THR A 65 -9.19 0.22 14.76
N LEU A 66 -8.17 0.62 13.99
CA LEU A 66 -7.82 0.02 12.70
C LEU A 66 -6.48 -0.72 12.81
N TYR A 67 -6.49 -2.01 12.51
CA TYR A 67 -5.30 -2.84 12.46
C TYR A 67 -4.72 -2.85 11.04
N MET A 68 -3.42 -2.61 10.89
CA MET A 68 -2.76 -2.60 9.57
C MET A 68 -1.28 -2.92 9.67
N THR A 69 -0.63 -3.05 8.51
CA THR A 69 0.83 -3.19 8.40
C THR A 69 1.43 -1.99 7.66
N GLY A 70 2.75 -1.93 7.60
CA GLY A 70 3.45 -1.03 6.70
C GLY A 70 3.52 0.41 7.17
N LYS A 71 3.73 0.65 8.48
CA LYS A 71 3.99 1.99 9.02
C LYS A 71 5.09 2.70 8.23
N GLY A 72 4.83 3.91 7.76
CA GLY A 72 5.77 4.70 6.95
C GLY A 72 5.98 4.15 5.53
N THR A 73 5.06 3.33 5.03
CA THR A 73 5.07 2.80 3.65
C THR A 73 3.76 3.14 2.92
N THR A 74 3.61 2.69 1.68
CA THR A 74 2.46 3.02 0.82
C THR A 74 1.09 2.88 1.50
N PRO A 75 0.75 1.75 2.18
CA PRO A 75 -0.56 1.63 2.84
C PRO A 75 -0.84 2.72 3.88
N ASP A 76 0.18 3.08 4.66
CA ASP A 76 0.08 4.11 5.68
C ASP A 76 -0.12 5.50 5.06
N TYR A 77 0.67 5.85 4.05
CA TYR A 77 0.51 7.14 3.34
C TYR A 77 -0.83 7.25 2.62
N VAL A 78 -1.33 6.17 2.03
CA VAL A 78 -2.66 6.13 1.40
C VAL A 78 -3.75 6.40 2.44
N LEU A 79 -3.71 5.72 3.59
CA LEU A 79 -4.66 5.94 4.66
C LEU A 79 -4.61 7.40 5.16
N GLN A 80 -3.42 7.93 5.43
CA GLN A 80 -3.26 9.33 5.90
C GLN A 80 -3.80 10.34 4.88
N TYR A 81 -3.55 10.12 3.60
CA TYR A 81 -4.11 10.96 2.53
C TYR A 81 -5.64 10.91 2.52
N LEU A 82 -6.24 9.72 2.56
CA LEU A 82 -7.69 9.54 2.55
C LEU A 82 -8.35 10.13 3.80
N LEU A 83 -7.73 9.99 4.97
CA LEU A 83 -8.18 10.66 6.19
C LEU A 83 -8.18 12.18 5.99
N SER A 84 -7.08 12.75 5.52
CA SER A 84 -6.96 14.20 5.28
C SER A 84 -7.98 14.71 4.27
N ALA A 85 -8.20 13.98 3.16
CA ALA A 85 -9.18 14.32 2.15
C ALA A 85 -10.64 14.31 2.68
N ASN A 86 -10.88 13.55 3.74
CA ASN A 86 -12.18 13.50 4.45
C ASN A 86 -12.21 14.39 5.70
N GLY A 87 -11.27 15.33 5.87
CA GLY A 87 -11.22 16.27 7.01
C GLY A 87 -10.85 15.61 8.33
N MET A 88 -10.17 14.47 8.29
CA MET A 88 -9.71 13.70 9.44
C MET A 88 -8.18 13.68 9.52
N THR A 89 -7.68 13.27 10.67
CA THR A 89 -6.25 13.00 10.91
C THR A 89 -6.07 11.63 11.54
N SER A 90 -4.84 11.17 11.68
CA SER A 90 -4.54 9.93 12.41
C SER A 90 -4.93 9.97 13.89
N ASP A 91 -5.15 11.17 14.47
CA ASP A 91 -5.60 11.33 15.86
C ASP A 91 -7.11 11.08 16.02
N ASP A 92 -7.88 11.04 14.93
CA ASP A 92 -9.32 10.75 14.94
C ASP A 92 -9.66 9.26 15.08
N LEU A 93 -8.67 8.38 14.96
CA LEU A 93 -8.82 6.92 15.12
C LEU A 93 -7.57 6.36 15.81
N THR A 94 -7.66 5.12 16.29
CA THR A 94 -6.49 4.38 16.81
C THR A 94 -5.93 3.50 15.71
N ILE A 95 -4.65 3.67 15.34
CA ILE A 95 -4.00 2.80 14.35
C ILE A 95 -3.04 1.84 15.06
N GLU A 96 -3.32 0.55 14.96
CA GLU A 96 -2.51 -0.53 15.52
C GLU A 96 -1.70 -1.19 14.39
N TYR A 97 -0.39 -0.93 14.39
CA TYR A 97 0.50 -1.52 13.39
C TYR A 97 0.97 -2.92 13.81
N LYS A 98 0.79 -3.88 12.92
CA LYS A 98 1.33 -5.23 13.03
C LYS A 98 2.54 -5.41 12.11
N SER A 99 3.37 -6.40 12.41
CA SER A 99 4.59 -6.67 11.61
C SER A 99 4.24 -7.24 10.25
N GLU A 100 3.22 -8.11 10.19
CA GLU A 100 2.82 -8.81 8.96
C GLU A 100 1.30 -8.84 8.77
N ALA A 101 0.86 -8.93 7.50
CA ALA A 101 -0.56 -8.99 7.15
C ALA A 101 -1.28 -10.22 7.73
N ALA A 102 -0.56 -11.33 7.93
CA ALA A 102 -1.10 -12.51 8.57
C ALA A 102 -1.51 -12.26 10.04
N GLU A 103 -0.80 -11.39 10.77
CA GLU A 103 -1.17 -11.00 12.13
C GLU A 103 -2.46 -10.17 12.14
N VAL A 104 -2.65 -9.27 11.17
CA VAL A 104 -3.90 -8.52 11.00
C VAL A 104 -5.05 -9.49 10.71
N ALA A 105 -4.86 -10.45 9.82
CA ALA A 105 -5.86 -11.47 9.51
C ALA A 105 -6.22 -12.32 10.75
N ALA A 106 -5.24 -12.65 11.60
CA ALA A 106 -5.49 -13.36 12.85
C ALA A 106 -6.33 -12.54 13.83
N VAL A 107 -6.05 -11.23 13.97
CA VAL A 107 -6.89 -10.33 14.81
C VAL A 107 -8.33 -10.29 14.29
N LEU A 108 -8.54 -10.16 12.99
CA LEU A 108 -9.88 -10.15 12.37
C LEU A 108 -10.63 -11.48 12.51
N LYS A 109 -9.91 -12.58 12.69
CA LYS A 109 -10.51 -13.90 12.99
C LYS A 109 -10.97 -14.02 14.44
N GLU A 110 -10.19 -13.49 15.38
CA GLU A 110 -10.39 -13.67 16.82
C GLU A 110 -11.33 -12.61 17.41
N GLN A 111 -11.34 -11.39 16.86
CA GLN A 111 -12.10 -10.24 17.36
C GLN A 111 -13.20 -9.84 16.38
N THR A 112 -14.45 -10.03 16.78
CA THR A 112 -15.62 -9.80 15.92
C THR A 112 -15.87 -8.32 15.58
N ASP A 113 -15.31 -7.41 16.36
CA ASP A 113 -15.43 -5.96 16.20
C ASP A 113 -14.16 -5.31 15.62
N ALA A 114 -13.16 -6.13 15.27
CA ALA A 114 -11.92 -5.64 14.70
C ALA A 114 -12.12 -5.15 13.26
N ILE A 115 -11.40 -4.08 12.93
CA ILE A 115 -11.33 -3.48 11.60
C ILE A 115 -9.88 -3.60 11.13
N GLY A 116 -9.67 -4.15 9.94
CA GLY A 116 -8.32 -4.30 9.40
C GLY A 116 -8.16 -3.71 8.00
N LEU A 117 -7.04 -3.05 7.76
CA LEU A 117 -6.61 -2.65 6.43
C LEU A 117 -5.61 -3.68 5.92
N LEU A 118 -5.96 -4.36 4.85
CA LEU A 118 -5.19 -5.47 4.28
C LEU A 118 -5.04 -5.33 2.77
N PRO A 119 -3.88 -5.74 2.22
CA PRO A 119 -3.74 -5.91 0.78
C PRO A 119 -4.33 -7.24 0.31
N GLN A 120 -4.59 -7.36 -1.00
CA GLN A 120 -4.74 -8.67 -1.61
C GLN A 120 -3.37 -9.40 -1.60
N PRO A 121 -3.37 -10.75 -1.44
CA PRO A 121 -4.52 -11.66 -1.25
C PRO A 121 -4.99 -11.80 0.21
N PHE A 122 -4.37 -11.10 1.16
CA PHE A 122 -4.61 -11.31 2.60
C PHE A 122 -6.04 -11.01 3.04
N VAL A 123 -6.69 -10.00 2.44
CA VAL A 123 -8.11 -9.71 2.74
C VAL A 123 -9.01 -10.87 2.35
N THR A 124 -8.77 -11.51 1.21
CA THR A 124 -9.53 -12.71 0.77
C THR A 124 -9.28 -13.89 1.71
N VAL A 125 -8.03 -14.10 2.15
CA VAL A 125 -7.69 -15.16 3.12
C VAL A 125 -8.39 -14.89 4.47
N ALA A 126 -8.39 -13.66 4.96
CA ALA A 126 -9.07 -13.29 6.20
C ALA A 126 -10.58 -13.56 6.11
N MET A 127 -11.22 -13.18 5.01
CA MET A 127 -12.65 -13.43 4.77
C MET A 127 -12.96 -14.93 4.68
N ALA A 128 -12.09 -15.73 4.09
CA ALA A 128 -12.26 -17.20 4.04
C ALA A 128 -12.16 -17.86 5.43
N GLN A 129 -11.48 -17.22 6.39
CA GLN A 129 -11.33 -17.70 7.77
C GLN A 129 -12.42 -17.17 8.72
N ASN A 130 -13.14 -16.14 8.33
CA ASN A 130 -14.22 -15.53 9.10
C ASN A 130 -15.36 -15.10 8.15
N GLU A 131 -16.43 -15.91 8.11
CA GLU A 131 -17.58 -15.72 7.22
C GLU A 131 -18.38 -14.41 7.49
N ASN A 132 -18.22 -13.82 8.66
CA ASN A 132 -18.85 -12.54 8.99
C ASN A 132 -18.07 -11.33 8.46
N LEU A 133 -16.81 -11.53 8.10
CA LEU A 133 -15.94 -10.47 7.63
C LEU A 133 -16.27 -10.09 6.20
N LYS A 134 -16.36 -8.79 5.93
CA LYS A 134 -16.64 -8.22 4.59
C LYS A 134 -15.57 -7.21 4.23
N MET A 135 -15.32 -7.04 2.95
CA MET A 135 -14.62 -5.85 2.45
C MET A 135 -15.62 -4.68 2.51
N VAL A 136 -15.44 -3.80 3.48
CA VAL A 136 -16.34 -2.66 3.71
C VAL A 136 -15.91 -1.42 2.94
N LEU A 137 -14.58 -1.25 2.71
CA LEU A 137 -14.05 -0.16 1.87
C LEU A 137 -13.00 -0.71 0.88
N ASN A 138 -13.08 -0.24 -0.36
CA ASN A 138 -12.05 -0.38 -1.38
C ASN A 138 -11.29 0.96 -1.46
N LEU A 139 -10.01 0.99 -1.05
CA LEU A 139 -9.28 2.24 -0.99
C LEU A 139 -8.98 2.85 -2.37
N THR A 140 -9.07 2.06 -3.44
CA THR A 140 -9.01 2.58 -4.81
C THR A 140 -10.23 3.44 -5.12
N GLU A 141 -11.43 2.95 -4.79
CA GLU A 141 -12.68 3.69 -4.98
C GLU A 141 -12.74 4.94 -4.08
N GLU A 142 -12.27 4.82 -2.83
CA GLU A 142 -12.19 5.97 -1.91
C GLU A 142 -11.18 7.02 -2.42
N TRP A 143 -10.07 6.59 -3.02
CA TRP A 143 -9.09 7.46 -3.66
C TRP A 143 -9.71 8.22 -4.85
N GLU A 144 -10.39 7.49 -5.74
CA GLU A 144 -11.05 8.06 -6.93
C GLU A 144 -12.07 9.14 -6.56
N LYS A 145 -12.83 8.95 -5.47
CA LYS A 145 -13.77 9.96 -4.96
C LYS A 145 -13.10 11.29 -4.55
N THR A 146 -11.83 11.26 -4.19
CA THR A 146 -11.08 12.46 -3.79
C THR A 146 -10.39 13.16 -4.94
N GLN A 147 -10.34 12.52 -6.13
CA GLN A 147 -9.63 13.04 -7.30
C GLN A 147 -10.53 13.91 -8.19
N PRO A 148 -9.97 14.94 -8.85
CA PRO A 148 -10.65 15.60 -9.94
C PRO A 148 -10.85 14.65 -11.14
N GLU A 149 -11.68 15.04 -12.13
CA GLU A 149 -12.08 14.20 -13.26
C GLU A 149 -10.91 13.55 -14.03
N ASN A 150 -9.70 14.14 -13.99
CA ASN A 150 -8.48 13.60 -14.59
C ASN A 150 -7.39 13.38 -13.50
N GLY A 151 -7.79 12.95 -12.32
CA GLY A 151 -6.88 12.73 -11.20
C GLY A 151 -5.99 11.50 -11.35
N SER A 152 -5.09 11.35 -10.37
CA SER A 152 -4.14 10.24 -10.34
C SER A 152 -4.80 8.93 -9.94
N ALA A 153 -4.35 7.81 -10.53
CA ALA A 153 -4.66 6.48 -10.02
C ALA A 153 -3.92 6.21 -8.69
N LEU A 154 -4.45 5.29 -7.90
CA LEU A 154 -3.76 4.80 -6.70
C LEU A 154 -2.67 3.81 -7.10
N VAL A 155 -1.44 4.30 -7.26
CA VAL A 155 -0.26 3.49 -7.57
C VAL A 155 0.34 2.96 -6.26
N THR A 156 0.42 1.63 -6.13
CA THR A 156 0.96 0.98 -4.92
C THR A 156 2.29 0.27 -5.16
N GLY A 157 2.54 -0.21 -6.36
CA GLY A 157 3.79 -0.85 -6.73
C GLY A 157 4.30 -0.42 -8.10
N VAL A 158 5.61 -0.33 -8.21
CA VAL A 158 6.32 0.03 -9.44
C VAL A 158 7.54 -0.85 -9.64
N THR A 159 7.98 -0.96 -10.89
CA THR A 159 9.26 -1.57 -11.25
C THR A 159 10.26 -0.44 -11.48
N VAL A 160 11.38 -0.50 -10.79
CA VAL A 160 12.50 0.46 -10.97
C VAL A 160 13.69 -0.25 -11.60
N CYS A 161 14.40 0.45 -12.48
CA CYS A 161 15.62 0.00 -13.10
C CYS A 161 16.74 1.02 -12.82
N ARG A 162 17.97 0.57 -12.69
CA ARG A 162 19.14 1.44 -12.65
C ARG A 162 19.31 2.13 -14.01
N LYS A 163 19.65 3.42 -13.97
CA LYS A 163 19.75 4.24 -15.17
C LYS A 163 20.89 3.83 -16.08
N ASP A 164 22.04 3.44 -15.52
CA ASP A 164 23.16 2.90 -16.27
C ASP A 164 22.81 1.60 -17.00
N VAL A 165 21.99 0.74 -16.40
CA VAL A 165 21.50 -0.49 -17.05
C VAL A 165 20.52 -0.18 -18.19
N LEU A 166 19.64 0.82 -18.01
CA LEU A 166 18.75 1.31 -19.08
C LEU A 166 19.52 1.84 -20.27
N GLU A 167 20.63 2.56 -20.04
CA GLU A 167 21.49 3.12 -21.09
C GLU A 167 22.31 2.05 -21.80
N ASP A 168 22.86 1.08 -21.05
CA ASP A 168 23.80 0.07 -21.57
C ASP A 168 23.13 -1.19 -22.11
N GLN A 169 21.91 -1.52 -21.61
CA GLN A 169 21.20 -2.78 -21.89
C GLN A 169 19.71 -2.56 -22.24
N ALA A 170 19.38 -1.51 -22.98
CA ALA A 170 18.02 -1.12 -23.33
C ALA A 170 17.17 -2.27 -23.90
N ASP A 171 17.72 -3.03 -24.83
CA ASP A 171 17.02 -4.17 -25.47
C ASP A 171 16.66 -5.27 -24.46
N ALA A 172 17.48 -5.49 -23.45
CA ALA A 172 17.22 -6.46 -22.39
C ALA A 172 16.11 -5.98 -21.44
N VAL A 173 16.11 -4.67 -21.13
CA VAL A 173 15.08 -4.06 -20.28
C VAL A 173 13.73 -4.01 -21.01
N ASP A 174 13.71 -3.71 -22.31
CA ASP A 174 12.50 -3.71 -23.13
C ASP A 174 11.86 -5.10 -23.26
N THR A 175 12.65 -6.15 -23.03
CA THR A 175 12.19 -7.55 -23.10
C THR A 175 11.73 -8.06 -21.72
N PHE A 176 12.16 -7.40 -20.65
CA PHE A 176 11.83 -7.78 -19.29
C PHE A 176 10.33 -7.61 -18.99
#